data_096a170f1004ff23c583e0b266640774
#
_entry.id   096a170f1004ff23c583e0b266640774
#
_cell.length_a   1.000
_cell.length_b   1.000
_cell.length_c   1.000
_cell.angle_alpha   90.00
_cell.angle_beta   90.00
_cell.angle_gamma   90.00
#
_symmetry.space_group_name_H-M   'P 1'
#
loop_
_entity.id
_entity.type
_entity.pdbx_description
1 polymer ?
#
loop_
_entity_poly.entity_id
_entity_poly.type
_entity_poly.pdbx_seq_one_letter_code
_entity_poly.pdbx_strand_id
1 'polypeptide(L)'
;KSIMGEVLYDSEIAPYMGDWEGVERPRDYDMLAYFIEYGKELGMRVFGSLNVFAGGHNYFDRGVVYMDKAAWQSICYHNGKLTPISEIKTNYNCMMNPSNPEVQEYQIEVLKEFARKYPEVDGLIFDRVRYDGVTADFSELSKKQFEEYAGVTVENYTEDILSWCDENGNLRENWVLGKHAK
;
A
#
# COMPACT_ATOMS: atom_id res chain seq x y z
N LYS A 1 -2.84 4.63 10.21
CA LYS A 1 -2.00 3.48 9.86
C LYS A 1 -0.65 3.99 9.37
N SER A 2 0.43 3.44 9.91
CA SER A 2 1.80 3.84 9.59
C SER A 2 2.26 3.37 8.21
N ILE A 3 3.42 3.83 7.79
CA ILE A 3 4.09 3.34 6.56
C ILE A 3 4.48 1.86 6.65
N MET A 4 4.63 1.31 7.84
CA MET A 4 4.91 -0.11 8.06
C MET A 4 3.67 -1.01 7.93
N GLY A 5 2.50 -0.41 7.71
CA GLY A 5 1.24 -1.13 7.73
C GLY A 5 0.68 -1.38 9.13
N GLU A 6 1.46 -1.08 10.16
CA GLU A 6 1.06 -1.15 11.58
C GLU A 6 0.19 0.06 11.96
N VAL A 7 -0.64 -0.10 12.97
CA VAL A 7 -1.53 0.97 13.48
C VAL A 7 -1.08 1.44 14.86
N LEU A 8 -1.55 2.64 15.26
CA LEU A 8 -1.21 3.31 16.52
C LEU A 8 -2.38 3.32 17.49
N TYR A 9 -3.34 2.46 17.26
CA TYR A 9 -4.50 2.23 18.14
C TYR A 9 -4.66 0.72 18.36
N ASP A 10 -5.39 0.34 19.38
CA ASP A 10 -5.67 -1.07 19.66
C ASP A 10 -6.60 -1.65 18.59
N SER A 11 -6.00 -2.43 17.68
CA SER A 11 -6.66 -3.06 16.53
C SER A 11 -6.75 -4.57 16.71
N GLU A 12 -7.85 -5.14 16.27
CA GLU A 12 -8.04 -6.60 16.18
C GLU A 12 -7.59 -7.16 14.81
N ILE A 13 -7.36 -6.27 13.83
CA ILE A 13 -7.09 -6.63 12.43
C ILE A 13 -5.64 -6.36 12.05
N ALA A 14 -5.16 -5.13 12.30
CA ALA A 14 -3.82 -4.70 11.93
C ALA A 14 -2.86 -4.82 13.12
N PRO A 15 -1.58 -5.17 12.88
CA PRO A 15 -0.59 -5.21 13.95
C PRO A 15 -0.41 -3.83 14.58
N TYR A 16 -0.29 -3.83 15.90
CA TYR A 16 -0.05 -2.62 16.69
C TYR A 16 1.42 -2.23 16.66
N MET A 17 1.69 -0.98 16.39
CA MET A 17 3.04 -0.40 16.47
C MET A 17 3.36 -0.06 17.94
N GLY A 18 3.64 -1.10 18.73
CA GLY A 18 3.83 -0.98 20.17
C GLY A 18 5.24 -0.60 20.62
N ASP A 19 6.24 -0.77 19.75
CA ASP A 19 7.63 -0.47 20.05
C ASP A 19 8.31 0.27 18.89
N TRP A 20 9.21 1.17 19.22
CA TRP A 20 10.06 1.84 18.26
C TRP A 20 11.38 2.27 18.92
N GLU A 21 12.50 1.80 18.36
CA GLU A 21 13.85 2.14 18.82
C GLU A 21 14.05 2.00 20.35
N GLY A 22 13.51 0.91 20.92
CA GLY A 22 13.62 0.63 22.34
C GLY A 22 12.63 1.40 23.24
N VAL A 23 11.73 2.19 22.64
CA VAL A 23 10.63 2.84 23.36
C VAL A 23 9.36 2.01 23.18
N GLU A 24 8.83 1.47 24.27
CA GLU A 24 7.55 0.77 24.27
C GLU A 24 6.40 1.73 24.46
N ARG A 25 5.32 1.51 23.72
CA ARG A 25 4.05 2.23 23.84
C ARG A 25 3.01 1.27 24.41
N PRO A 26 2.36 1.62 25.51
CA PRO A 26 1.23 0.84 26.02
C PRO A 26 0.11 0.74 24.99
N ARG A 27 -0.52 -0.43 24.91
CA ARG A 27 -1.56 -0.69 23.91
C ARG A 27 -2.85 0.11 24.15
N ASP A 28 -3.08 0.49 25.38
CA ASP A 28 -4.18 1.34 25.82
C ASP A 28 -3.93 2.84 25.62
N TYR A 29 -2.73 3.23 25.17
CA TYR A 29 -2.42 4.61 24.83
C TYR A 29 -2.93 4.95 23.43
N ASP A 30 -4.13 5.49 23.38
CA ASP A 30 -4.78 5.94 22.15
C ASP A 30 -4.53 7.41 21.85
N MET A 31 -3.44 7.67 21.15
CA MET A 31 -3.05 9.03 20.78
C MET A 31 -4.10 9.74 19.92
N LEU A 32 -4.81 9.01 19.05
CA LEU A 32 -5.81 9.62 18.17
C LEU A 32 -7.04 10.07 18.97
N ALA A 33 -7.46 9.29 19.96
CA ALA A 33 -8.55 9.67 20.84
C ALA A 33 -8.25 11.01 21.54
N TYR A 34 -7.03 11.20 22.05
CA TYR A 34 -6.60 12.47 22.61
C TYR A 34 -6.65 13.63 21.61
N PHE A 35 -6.17 13.41 20.37
CA PHE A 35 -6.26 14.45 19.35
C PHE A 35 -7.69 14.81 18.96
N ILE A 36 -8.60 13.85 18.97
CA ILE A 36 -10.03 14.09 18.72
C ILE A 36 -10.62 14.93 19.85
N GLU A 37 -10.40 14.52 21.10
CA GLU A 37 -10.92 15.22 22.29
C GLU A 37 -10.46 16.68 22.34
N TYR A 38 -9.14 16.89 22.39
CA TYR A 38 -8.58 18.25 22.52
C TYR A 38 -8.75 19.09 21.26
N GLY A 39 -8.71 18.46 20.08
CA GLY A 39 -8.97 19.16 18.82
C GLY A 39 -10.37 19.76 18.80
N LYS A 40 -11.37 19.00 19.25
CA LYS A 40 -12.76 19.49 19.35
C LYS A 40 -12.91 20.62 20.37
N GLU A 41 -12.30 20.50 21.54
CA GLU A 41 -12.30 21.55 22.55
C GLU A 41 -11.74 22.89 22.02
N LEU A 42 -10.75 22.81 21.14
CA LEU A 42 -10.12 23.96 20.50
C LEU A 42 -10.80 24.40 19.18
N GLY A 43 -11.92 23.78 18.80
CA GLY A 43 -12.64 24.08 17.56
C GLY A 43 -11.88 23.66 16.28
N MET A 44 -10.94 22.73 16.40
CA MET A 44 -10.18 22.19 15.27
C MET A 44 -10.90 21.01 14.64
N ARG A 45 -10.70 20.82 13.33
CA ARG A 45 -11.08 19.58 12.65
C ARG A 45 -9.96 18.56 12.72
N VAL A 46 -10.29 17.31 13.05
CA VAL A 46 -9.34 16.21 13.20
C VAL A 46 -9.57 15.16 12.11
N PHE A 47 -8.52 14.85 11.35
CA PHE A 47 -8.56 13.88 10.28
C PHE A 47 -7.66 12.68 10.62
N GLY A 48 -8.19 11.47 10.41
CA GLY A 48 -7.39 10.25 10.49
C GLY A 48 -6.62 10.01 9.19
N SER A 49 -5.31 9.71 9.27
CA SER A 49 -4.52 9.39 8.09
C SER A 49 -4.14 7.91 8.06
N LEU A 50 -4.36 7.26 6.91
CA LEU A 50 -4.04 5.86 6.68
C LEU A 50 -3.19 5.69 5.43
N ASN A 51 -1.99 5.14 5.59
CA ASN A 51 -1.17 4.66 4.48
C ASN A 51 -1.73 3.31 4.01
N VAL A 52 -2.70 3.33 3.08
CA VAL A 52 -3.56 2.17 2.79
C VAL A 52 -2.76 0.96 2.34
N PHE A 53 -2.04 1.04 1.21
CA PHE A 53 -1.28 -0.10 0.69
C PHE A 53 0.16 -0.18 1.21
N ALA A 54 0.54 0.61 2.21
CA ALA A 54 1.82 0.43 2.86
C ALA A 54 1.84 -0.86 3.69
N GLY A 55 2.82 -1.71 3.45
CA GLY A 55 2.98 -3.02 4.07
C GLY A 55 4.29 -3.20 4.84
N GLY A 56 5.21 -2.23 4.75
CA GLY A 56 6.48 -2.34 5.44
C GLY A 56 7.46 -1.25 5.10
N HIS A 57 8.58 -1.27 5.78
CA HIS A 57 9.72 -0.38 5.57
C HIS A 57 10.97 -1.21 5.31
N ASN A 58 11.51 -1.13 4.09
CA ASN A 58 12.61 -2.00 3.63
C ASN A 58 13.94 -1.78 4.35
N TYR A 59 14.18 -0.59 4.91
CA TYR A 59 15.39 -0.32 5.66
C TYR A 59 15.40 -1.02 7.03
N PHE A 60 14.22 -1.15 7.66
CA PHE A 60 14.08 -1.77 8.98
C PHE A 60 13.63 -3.23 8.91
N ASP A 61 13.36 -3.78 7.73
CA ASP A 61 12.78 -5.12 7.55
C ASP A 61 11.57 -5.35 8.45
N ARG A 62 10.70 -4.33 8.55
CA ARG A 62 9.59 -4.29 9.48
C ARG A 62 8.28 -3.96 8.77
N GLY A 63 7.20 -4.57 9.25
CA GLY A 63 5.83 -4.33 8.81
C GLY A 63 5.11 -5.61 8.43
N VAL A 64 3.86 -5.48 7.99
CA VAL A 64 2.93 -6.58 7.70
C VAL A 64 3.53 -7.59 6.70
N VAL A 65 4.19 -7.12 5.64
CA VAL A 65 4.82 -7.98 4.63
C VAL A 65 5.96 -8.82 5.22
N TYR A 66 6.68 -8.27 6.19
CA TYR A 66 7.82 -8.95 6.84
C TYR A 66 7.43 -9.95 7.93
N MET A 67 6.15 -9.96 8.33
CA MET A 67 5.64 -10.92 9.31
C MET A 67 5.25 -12.23 8.62
N ASP A 68 4.01 -12.33 8.17
CA ASP A 68 3.45 -13.55 7.57
C ASP A 68 2.76 -13.29 6.22
N LYS A 69 2.88 -12.09 5.67
CA LYS A 69 2.18 -11.63 4.46
C LYS A 69 3.12 -11.31 3.29
N ALA A 70 4.23 -12.04 3.19
CA ALA A 70 5.19 -11.85 2.10
C ALA A 70 4.58 -11.96 0.69
N ALA A 71 3.55 -12.80 0.52
CA ALA A 71 2.83 -12.94 -0.74
C ALA A 71 1.97 -11.70 -1.12
N TRP A 72 1.77 -10.76 -0.21
CA TRP A 72 0.99 -9.56 -0.47
C TRP A 72 1.77 -8.42 -1.10
N GLN A 73 3.10 -8.51 -1.12
CA GLN A 73 3.96 -7.46 -1.65
C GLN A 73 3.88 -7.32 -3.16
N SER A 74 4.19 -6.13 -3.65
CA SER A 74 4.35 -5.88 -5.08
C SER A 74 5.62 -6.53 -5.62
N ILE A 75 5.56 -6.98 -6.87
CA ILE A 75 6.72 -7.45 -7.64
C ILE A 75 7.12 -6.33 -8.60
N CYS A 76 8.33 -5.82 -8.45
CA CYS A 76 8.84 -4.71 -9.23
C CYS A 76 9.82 -5.17 -10.31
N TYR A 77 9.83 -4.47 -11.43
CA TYR A 77 10.93 -4.58 -12.38
C TYR A 77 12.07 -3.68 -11.94
N HIS A 78 13.14 -4.29 -11.44
CA HIS A 78 14.28 -3.59 -10.87
C HIS A 78 15.60 -4.18 -11.39
N ASN A 79 16.45 -3.32 -11.94
CA ASN A 79 17.77 -3.71 -12.50
C ASN A 79 17.68 -4.89 -13.48
N GLY A 80 16.70 -4.86 -14.40
CA GLY A 80 16.54 -5.87 -15.45
C GLY A 80 15.90 -7.18 -15.01
N LYS A 81 15.35 -7.27 -13.79
CA LYS A 81 14.67 -8.48 -13.29
C LYS A 81 13.45 -8.16 -12.44
N LEU A 82 12.55 -9.13 -12.35
CA LEU A 82 11.44 -9.10 -11.42
C LEU A 82 11.96 -9.35 -10.00
N THR A 83 11.66 -8.43 -9.09
CA THR A 83 12.19 -8.44 -7.72
C THR A 83 11.06 -8.10 -6.75
N PRO A 84 10.86 -8.89 -5.70
CA PRO A 84 9.98 -8.52 -4.60
C PRO A 84 10.37 -7.17 -4.02
N ILE A 85 9.39 -6.30 -3.78
CA ILE A 85 9.69 -4.93 -3.32
C ILE A 85 10.45 -4.90 -1.99
N SER A 86 10.26 -5.89 -1.12
CA SER A 86 10.99 -6.02 0.15
C SER A 86 12.50 -6.22 -0.01
N GLU A 87 12.94 -6.71 -1.17
CA GLU A 87 14.37 -6.90 -1.48
C GLU A 87 15.03 -5.64 -2.04
N ILE A 88 14.27 -4.62 -2.43
CA ILE A 88 14.77 -3.39 -3.01
C ILE A 88 15.11 -2.38 -1.90
N LYS A 89 16.31 -2.49 -1.36
CA LYS A 89 16.73 -1.67 -0.20
C LYS A 89 16.93 -0.18 -0.51
N THR A 90 17.04 0.19 -1.77
CA THR A 90 17.04 1.59 -2.22
C THR A 90 15.65 2.24 -2.17
N ASN A 91 14.59 1.42 -2.14
CA ASN A 91 13.23 1.87 -1.90
C ASN A 91 12.86 1.57 -0.44
N TYR A 92 12.66 2.61 0.37
CA TYR A 92 12.31 2.44 1.78
C TYR A 92 10.91 1.84 1.98
N ASN A 93 10.04 1.96 0.98
CA ASN A 93 8.63 1.64 1.07
C ASN A 93 8.32 0.24 0.53
N CYS A 94 7.85 -0.65 1.39
CA CYS A 94 7.34 -1.95 1.01
C CYS A 94 5.83 -1.89 0.76
N MET A 95 5.43 -1.65 -0.49
CA MET A 95 4.02 -1.59 -0.86
C MET A 95 3.42 -2.98 -1.05
N MET A 96 2.23 -3.16 -0.56
CA MET A 96 1.38 -4.30 -0.92
C MET A 96 0.83 -4.11 -2.32
N ASN A 97 0.54 -5.22 -3.01
CA ASN A 97 -0.06 -5.20 -4.34
C ASN A 97 -1.55 -4.81 -4.27
N PRO A 98 -1.95 -3.64 -4.79
CA PRO A 98 -3.35 -3.22 -4.79
C PRO A 98 -4.28 -4.12 -5.62
N SER A 99 -3.74 -4.92 -6.54
CA SER A 99 -4.51 -5.88 -7.34
C SER A 99 -4.83 -7.17 -6.60
N ASN A 100 -4.18 -7.43 -5.46
CA ASN A 100 -4.40 -8.66 -4.71
C ASN A 100 -5.73 -8.57 -3.93
N PRO A 101 -6.72 -9.47 -4.18
CA PRO A 101 -8.01 -9.45 -3.50
C PRO A 101 -7.91 -9.59 -1.98
N GLU A 102 -6.97 -10.39 -1.47
CA GLU A 102 -6.75 -10.54 -0.03
C GLU A 102 -6.25 -9.23 0.59
N VAL A 103 -5.38 -8.51 -0.11
CA VAL A 103 -4.92 -7.19 0.31
C VAL A 103 -6.07 -6.19 0.32
N GLN A 104 -6.91 -6.20 -0.71
CA GLN A 104 -8.08 -5.32 -0.78
C GLN A 104 -9.03 -5.58 0.39
N GLU A 105 -9.38 -6.83 0.65
CA GLU A 105 -10.26 -7.21 1.76
C GLU A 105 -9.66 -6.79 3.11
N TYR A 106 -8.39 -7.10 3.35
CA TYR A 106 -7.69 -6.68 4.56
C TYR A 106 -7.74 -5.17 4.76
N GLN A 107 -7.47 -4.36 3.72
CA GLN A 107 -7.51 -2.91 3.84
C GLN A 107 -8.93 -2.39 4.10
N ILE A 108 -9.94 -2.99 3.48
CA ILE A 108 -11.34 -2.66 3.72
C ILE A 108 -11.71 -2.92 5.18
N GLU A 109 -11.30 -4.04 5.75
CA GLU A 109 -11.60 -4.36 7.15
C GLU A 109 -10.86 -3.42 8.13
N VAL A 110 -9.60 -3.07 7.86
CA VAL A 110 -8.88 -2.05 8.65
C VAL A 110 -9.58 -0.69 8.59
N LEU A 111 -10.06 -0.28 7.42
CA LEU A 111 -10.79 0.98 7.25
C LEU A 111 -12.14 0.96 7.98
N LYS A 112 -12.88 -0.15 7.90
CA LYS A 112 -14.14 -0.35 8.62
C LYS A 112 -13.93 -0.32 10.14
N GLU A 113 -12.88 -0.99 10.63
CA GLU A 113 -12.52 -0.98 12.05
C GLU A 113 -12.21 0.45 12.51
N PHE A 114 -11.38 1.17 11.75
CA PHE A 114 -11.05 2.56 12.04
C PHE A 114 -12.30 3.44 12.12
N ALA A 115 -13.18 3.35 11.12
CA ALA A 115 -14.42 4.13 11.10
C ALA A 115 -15.38 3.81 12.24
N ARG A 116 -15.41 2.55 12.69
CA ARG A 116 -16.21 2.16 13.88
C ARG A 116 -15.61 2.66 15.19
N LYS A 117 -14.26 2.65 15.30
CA LYS A 117 -13.56 3.09 16.51
C LYS A 117 -13.56 4.61 16.70
N TYR A 118 -13.51 5.35 15.59
CA TYR A 118 -13.39 6.81 15.60
C TYR A 118 -14.46 7.49 14.75
N PRO A 119 -15.75 7.32 15.12
CA PRO A 119 -16.85 7.97 14.38
C PRO A 119 -16.82 9.51 14.50
N GLU A 120 -16.04 10.03 15.43
CA GLU A 120 -15.94 11.46 15.69
C GLU A 120 -14.90 12.21 14.85
N VAL A 121 -14.07 11.51 14.05
CA VAL A 121 -13.15 12.20 13.14
C VAL A 121 -13.92 12.95 12.06
N ASP A 122 -13.43 14.13 11.69
CA ASP A 122 -14.05 14.96 10.66
C ASP A 122 -13.83 14.43 9.23
N GLY A 123 -12.92 13.47 9.07
CA GLY A 123 -12.65 12.82 7.80
C GLY A 123 -11.43 11.92 7.82
N LEU A 124 -11.21 11.28 6.67
CA LEU A 124 -10.10 10.36 6.45
C LEU A 124 -9.20 10.87 5.31
N ILE A 125 -7.90 10.74 5.52
CA ILE A 125 -6.89 10.97 4.50
C ILE A 125 -6.36 9.59 4.08
N PHE A 126 -6.63 9.22 2.84
CA PHE A 126 -6.09 8.00 2.25
C PHE A 126 -4.78 8.33 1.54
N ASP A 127 -3.66 7.98 2.17
CA ASP A 127 -2.35 8.03 1.55
C ASP A 127 -1.99 6.65 0.98
N ARG A 128 -1.11 6.63 -0.02
CA ARG A 128 -0.61 5.41 -0.67
C ARG A 128 -1.70 4.48 -1.23
N VAL A 129 -2.78 5.06 -1.75
CA VAL A 129 -3.79 4.33 -2.53
C VAL A 129 -3.32 4.28 -3.98
N ARG A 130 -2.22 3.59 -4.21
CA ARG A 130 -1.54 3.51 -5.51
C ARG A 130 -0.54 2.37 -5.53
N TYR A 131 -0.06 2.01 -6.71
CA TYR A 131 1.17 1.23 -6.86
C TYR A 131 2.38 2.03 -6.40
N ASP A 132 3.51 1.36 -6.16
CA ASP A 132 4.75 2.02 -5.76
C ASP A 132 5.26 2.97 -6.86
N GLY A 133 5.15 2.54 -8.10
CA GLY A 133 5.54 3.32 -9.29
C GLY A 133 5.17 2.59 -10.57
N VAL A 134 5.64 3.10 -11.69
CA VAL A 134 5.41 2.52 -13.03
C VAL A 134 6.11 1.17 -13.23
N THR A 135 7.07 0.85 -12.37
CA THR A 135 7.78 -0.43 -12.38
C THR A 135 7.15 -1.49 -11.47
N ALA A 136 5.93 -1.27 -11.01
CA ALA A 136 5.10 -2.19 -10.23
C ALA A 136 3.63 -2.09 -10.67
N ASP A 137 2.84 -3.18 -10.67
CA ASP A 137 3.17 -4.52 -10.19
C ASP A 137 3.27 -5.49 -11.37
N PHE A 138 4.31 -6.31 -11.37
CA PHE A 138 4.56 -7.32 -12.41
C PHE A 138 4.43 -8.76 -11.89
N SER A 139 3.56 -8.98 -10.89
CA SER A 139 3.21 -10.33 -10.44
C SER A 139 2.38 -11.07 -11.48
N GLU A 140 2.41 -12.39 -11.40
CA GLU A 140 1.56 -13.25 -12.23
C GLU A 140 0.06 -12.95 -12.03
N LEU A 141 -0.33 -12.54 -10.83
CA LEU A 141 -1.69 -12.11 -10.54
C LEU A 141 -2.08 -10.88 -11.35
N SER A 142 -1.24 -9.84 -11.34
CA SER A 142 -1.50 -8.60 -12.09
C SER A 142 -1.49 -8.84 -13.59
N LYS A 143 -0.58 -9.70 -14.09
CA LYS A 143 -0.57 -10.13 -15.50
C LYS A 143 -1.90 -10.76 -15.88
N LYS A 144 -2.33 -11.77 -15.12
CA LYS A 144 -3.58 -12.48 -15.39
C LYS A 144 -4.79 -11.54 -15.39
N GLN A 145 -4.90 -10.67 -14.40
CA GLN A 145 -5.99 -9.70 -14.33
C GLN A 145 -5.98 -8.72 -15.51
N PHE A 146 -4.79 -8.28 -15.93
CA PHE A 146 -4.64 -7.43 -17.11
C PHE A 146 -5.07 -8.14 -18.38
N GLU A 147 -4.63 -9.39 -18.61
CA GLU A 147 -4.98 -10.20 -19.77
C GLU A 147 -6.51 -10.45 -19.84
N GLU A 148 -7.12 -10.78 -18.69
CA GLU A 148 -8.57 -10.97 -18.59
C GLU A 148 -9.34 -9.66 -18.90
N TYR A 149 -8.89 -8.54 -18.33
CA TYR A 149 -9.54 -7.23 -18.56
C TYR A 149 -9.40 -6.75 -20.01
N ALA A 150 -8.21 -6.88 -20.58
CA ALA A 150 -7.92 -6.40 -21.93
C ALA A 150 -8.34 -7.38 -23.04
N GLY A 151 -8.65 -8.64 -22.70
CA GLY A 151 -8.96 -9.70 -23.66
C GLY A 151 -7.78 -10.08 -24.55
N VAL A 152 -6.56 -10.01 -24.04
CA VAL A 152 -5.31 -10.25 -24.76
C VAL A 152 -4.43 -11.22 -23.99
N THR A 153 -3.48 -11.85 -24.66
CA THR A 153 -2.37 -12.59 -24.05
C THR A 153 -1.09 -11.80 -24.27
N VAL A 154 -0.31 -11.60 -23.21
CA VAL A 154 0.96 -10.86 -23.26
C VAL A 154 2.11 -11.84 -23.02
N GLU A 155 2.96 -12.04 -24.03
CA GLU A 155 4.07 -12.99 -23.94
C GLU A 155 5.18 -12.46 -23.03
N ASN A 156 5.60 -11.23 -23.25
CA ASN A 156 6.66 -10.56 -22.48
C ASN A 156 6.08 -9.43 -21.65
N TYR A 157 5.29 -9.78 -20.63
CA TYR A 157 4.47 -8.82 -19.87
C TYR A 157 5.26 -7.59 -19.40
N THR A 158 6.44 -7.79 -18.82
CA THR A 158 7.26 -6.69 -18.33
C THR A 158 7.75 -5.79 -19.46
N GLU A 159 8.33 -6.38 -20.54
CA GLU A 159 8.89 -5.64 -21.66
C GLU A 159 7.80 -4.92 -22.46
N ASP A 160 6.70 -5.60 -22.71
CA ASP A 160 5.57 -5.04 -23.47
C ASP A 160 4.97 -3.85 -22.74
N ILE A 161 4.70 -3.97 -21.42
CA ILE A 161 4.13 -2.89 -20.61
C ILE A 161 5.13 -1.73 -20.46
N LEU A 162 6.39 -2.01 -20.14
CA LEU A 162 7.39 -0.95 -19.92
C LEU A 162 7.77 -0.23 -21.21
N SER A 163 7.65 -0.89 -22.38
CA SER A 163 7.89 -0.24 -23.68
C SER A 163 6.91 0.91 -23.96
N TRP A 164 5.79 0.95 -23.26
CA TRP A 164 4.79 2.01 -23.38
C TRP A 164 5.14 3.28 -22.62
N CYS A 165 6.12 3.20 -21.75
CA CYS A 165 6.60 4.33 -20.96
C CYS A 165 7.97 4.81 -21.45
N ASP A 166 8.26 6.09 -21.21
CA ASP A 166 9.61 6.63 -21.30
C ASP A 166 10.43 6.28 -20.04
N GLU A 167 11.68 6.69 -20.00
CA GLU A 167 12.58 6.48 -18.86
C GLU A 167 12.12 7.15 -17.55
N ASN A 168 11.21 8.13 -17.65
CA ASN A 168 10.61 8.82 -16.51
C ASN A 168 9.23 8.23 -16.14
N GLY A 169 8.77 7.20 -16.83
CA GLY A 169 7.50 6.54 -16.59
C GLY A 169 6.30 7.24 -17.19
N ASN A 170 6.48 8.23 -18.06
CA ASN A 170 5.38 8.82 -18.81
C ASN A 170 5.01 7.94 -20.00
N LEU A 171 3.71 7.85 -20.30
CA LEU A 171 3.24 7.15 -21.50
C LEU A 171 3.81 7.81 -22.75
N ARG A 172 4.38 7.02 -23.65
CA ARG A 172 4.87 7.50 -24.94
C ARG A 172 3.70 7.98 -25.80
N GLU A 173 3.91 9.06 -26.56
CA GLU A 173 2.87 9.66 -27.42
C GLU A 173 2.20 8.68 -28.38
N ASN A 174 2.92 7.63 -28.81
CA ASN A 174 2.42 6.60 -29.73
C ASN A 174 1.71 5.44 -29.02
N TRP A 175 1.58 5.47 -27.69
CA TRP A 175 0.86 4.45 -26.98
C TRP A 175 -0.65 4.66 -27.13
N VAL A 176 -1.27 3.81 -27.90
CA VAL A 176 -2.71 3.79 -28.11
C VAL A 176 -3.27 2.56 -27.40
N LEU A 177 -3.98 2.77 -26.31
CA LEU A 177 -4.81 1.75 -25.64
C LEU A 177 -5.67 0.94 -26.62
N GLY A 178 -5.94 1.52 -27.79
CA GLY A 178 -6.80 0.95 -28.81
C GLY A 178 -6.19 -0.14 -29.68
N LYS A 179 -4.90 -0.47 -29.55
CA LYS A 179 -4.36 -1.62 -30.32
C LYS A 179 -4.68 -2.97 -29.71
N HIS A 180 -4.98 -2.99 -28.41
CA HIS A 180 -5.26 -4.21 -27.64
C HIS A 180 -6.62 -4.20 -26.93
N ALA A 181 -7.33 -3.08 -26.90
CA ALA A 181 -8.73 -3.02 -26.46
C ALA A 181 -9.65 -3.31 -27.67
N LYS A 182 -10.11 -4.52 -27.77
CA LYS A 182 -11.26 -4.88 -28.61
C LYS A 182 -12.46 -5.09 -27.71
#